data_01910ee6370eb83a15c3c0dc979604fc
#
_entry.id   01910ee6370eb83a15c3c0dc979604fc
#
_cell.length_a   1.000
_cell.length_b   1.000
_cell.length_c   1.000
_cell.angle_alpha   90.00
_cell.angle_beta   90.00
_cell.angle_gamma   90.00
#
_symmetry.space_group_name_H-M   'P 1'
#
loop_
_entity.id
_entity.type
_entity.pdbx_description
1 polymer ?
#
loop_
_entity_poly.entity_id
_entity_poly.type
_entity_poly.pdbx_seq_one_letter_code
_entity_poly.pdbx_strand_id
1 'polypeptide(L)'
;DLHRRRHSFPTRRSSDLQTGNILSNNKGTLAKIGGSAAALGLVSSFLKKKSGKNLVQAGSMAALGALAYHAYQSWQSNQKQEGSAALDQNAFEPTGVAAENASRVILRTMIAAASADGLIDEAERQLIQSEVGEDAETQQWIEAEITQPASAAEIAREIGANPALAAEAYLAARMVCADLQRKEIVFLSQLAQSLNLDEALVENLERQAGF
;
A
#
# COMPACT_ATOMS: atom_id res chain seq x y z
N ASP A 1 -34.50 45.01 53.20
CA ASP A 1 -33.34 45.25 52.33
C ASP A 1 -32.78 43.97 51.79
N LEU A 2 -33.12 43.75 50.57
CA LEU A 2 -32.87 42.49 49.90
C LEU A 2 -31.66 42.63 48.97
N HIS A 3 -30.49 42.13 49.37
CA HIS A 3 -29.33 42.04 48.52
C HIS A 3 -29.45 40.87 47.54
N ARG A 4 -29.80 41.18 46.32
CA ARG A 4 -29.78 40.26 45.17
C ARG A 4 -28.31 40.00 44.74
N ARG A 5 -27.76 38.86 45.09
CA ARG A 5 -26.48 38.39 44.54
C ARG A 5 -26.75 37.76 43.16
N ARG A 6 -26.26 38.39 42.12
CA ARG A 6 -26.24 37.85 40.78
C ARG A 6 -25.02 36.90 40.68
N HIS A 7 -25.27 35.62 40.51
CA HIS A 7 -24.23 34.68 40.16
C HIS A 7 -23.96 34.80 38.66
N SER A 8 -22.79 35.29 38.30
CA SER A 8 -22.27 35.28 36.94
C SER A 8 -21.73 33.85 36.65
N PHE A 9 -22.33 33.16 35.69
CA PHE A 9 -21.75 31.94 35.16
C PHE A 9 -20.60 32.31 34.19
N PRO A 10 -19.44 31.69 34.29
CA PRO A 10 -18.41 31.85 33.27
C PRO A 10 -18.80 31.08 32.01
N THR A 11 -18.95 31.81 30.94
CA THR A 11 -19.09 31.24 29.57
C THR A 11 -17.87 30.39 29.25
N ARG A 12 -18.06 29.11 29.08
CA ARG A 12 -17.05 28.19 28.52
C ARG A 12 -16.71 28.66 27.11
N ARG A 13 -15.53 29.16 26.96
CA ARG A 13 -14.89 29.45 25.68
C ARG A 13 -14.70 28.10 24.97
N SER A 14 -15.30 27.98 23.81
CA SER A 14 -15.09 26.87 22.88
C SER A 14 -13.61 26.79 22.58
N SER A 15 -12.98 25.68 22.96
CA SER A 15 -11.64 25.35 22.52
C SER A 15 -11.74 24.95 21.06
N ASP A 16 -11.27 25.82 20.19
CA ASP A 16 -11.00 25.50 18.81
C ASP A 16 -10.08 24.27 18.75
N LEU A 17 -10.61 23.22 18.19
CA LEU A 17 -9.89 22.00 17.88
C LEU A 17 -8.84 22.33 16.82
N GLN A 18 -7.61 22.58 17.25
CA GLN A 18 -6.42 22.63 16.41
C GLN A 18 -6.10 21.23 15.89
N THR A 19 -6.89 20.75 14.93
CA THR A 19 -6.61 19.50 14.22
C THR A 19 -5.60 19.67 13.08
N GLY A 20 -5.07 20.89 12.89
CA GLY A 20 -4.17 21.23 11.77
C GLY A 20 -2.69 20.97 11.98
N ASN A 21 -2.24 20.62 13.19
CA ASN A 21 -0.79 20.70 13.51
C ASN A 21 -0.13 19.35 13.86
N ILE A 22 -0.85 18.24 13.77
CA ILE A 22 -0.27 16.91 14.08
C ILE A 22 0.52 16.34 12.89
N LEU A 23 0.18 16.75 11.67
CA LEU A 23 0.85 16.26 10.45
C LEU A 23 2.19 16.97 10.14
N SER A 24 2.43 18.19 10.68
CA SER A 24 3.65 18.93 10.35
C SER A 24 4.83 18.62 11.27
N ASN A 25 4.59 18.11 12.49
CA ASN A 25 5.66 17.81 13.45
C ASN A 25 6.26 16.40 13.34
N ASN A 26 5.67 15.52 12.50
CA ASN A 26 6.18 14.15 12.34
C ASN A 26 7.21 13.97 11.20
N LYS A 27 7.49 15.03 10.43
CA LYS A 27 8.54 14.97 9.38
C LYS A 27 9.95 14.70 9.91
N GLY A 28 10.21 15.04 11.18
CA GLY A 28 11.52 14.83 11.79
C GLY A 28 11.73 13.47 12.46
N THR A 29 10.66 12.74 12.75
CA THR A 29 10.75 11.44 13.43
C THR A 29 10.70 10.27 12.44
N LEU A 30 10.05 10.46 11.29
CA LEU A 30 10.03 9.46 10.20
C LEU A 30 11.37 9.36 9.45
N ALA A 31 12.16 10.44 9.44
CA ALA A 31 13.47 10.45 8.79
C ALA A 31 14.55 9.62 9.53
N LYS A 32 14.28 9.14 10.75
CA LYS A 32 15.20 8.30 11.52
C LYS A 32 14.93 6.80 11.44
N ILE A 33 13.83 6.41 10.77
CA ILE A 33 13.49 5.00 10.53
C ILE A 33 13.84 4.75 9.06
N GLY A 34 15.05 4.26 8.80
CA GLY A 34 15.58 4.07 7.46
C GLY A 34 14.62 3.27 6.57
N GLY A 35 14.36 3.78 5.37
CA GLY A 35 13.73 3.05 4.27
C GLY A 35 12.22 3.01 4.19
N SER A 36 11.47 2.90 5.29
CA SER A 36 10.01 2.66 5.25
C SER A 36 9.19 3.86 4.79
N ALA A 37 9.58 5.07 5.18
CA ALA A 37 8.87 6.28 4.78
C ALA A 37 9.05 6.60 3.29
N ALA A 38 10.23 6.32 2.75
CA ALA A 38 10.51 6.45 1.32
C ALA A 38 9.71 5.42 0.51
N ALA A 39 9.68 4.16 0.93
CA ALA A 39 8.90 3.11 0.26
C ALA A 39 7.39 3.43 0.25
N LEU A 40 6.84 3.94 1.36
CA LEU A 40 5.45 4.38 1.45
C LEU A 40 5.13 5.56 0.52
N GLY A 41 6.05 6.52 0.41
CA GLY A 41 5.94 7.66 -0.50
C GLY A 41 5.92 7.22 -1.96
N LEU A 42 6.81 6.31 -2.33
CA LEU A 42 6.90 5.76 -3.68
C LEU A 42 5.66 4.98 -4.09
N VAL A 43 5.14 4.11 -3.23
CA VAL A 43 3.89 3.40 -3.48
C VAL A 43 2.77 4.40 -3.77
N SER A 44 2.64 5.44 -2.96
CA SER A 44 1.62 6.48 -3.14
C SER A 44 1.78 7.25 -4.46
N SER A 45 3.00 7.59 -4.85
CA SER A 45 3.28 8.36 -6.07
C SER A 45 3.09 7.51 -7.32
N PHE A 46 3.53 6.26 -7.29
CA PHE A 46 3.32 5.30 -8.38
C PHE A 46 1.83 5.05 -8.65
N LEU A 47 1.07 4.83 -7.58
CA LEU A 47 -0.37 4.62 -7.66
C LEU A 47 -1.11 5.84 -8.20
N LYS A 48 -0.71 7.06 -7.83
CA LYS A 48 -1.31 8.29 -8.35
C LYS A 48 -1.10 8.49 -9.85
N LYS A 49 0.04 8.09 -10.38
CA LYS A 49 0.38 8.30 -11.80
C LYS A 49 -0.34 7.31 -12.72
N LYS A 50 -0.38 6.03 -12.35
CA LYS A 50 -0.94 4.95 -13.19
C LYS A 50 -2.44 4.71 -12.98
N SER A 51 -2.95 4.91 -11.79
CA SER A 51 -4.39 4.77 -11.51
C SER A 51 -5.10 6.07 -11.81
N GLY A 52 -6.02 6.07 -12.76
CA GLY A 52 -6.85 7.22 -13.09
C GLY A 52 -7.57 7.79 -11.86
N LYS A 53 -8.22 8.93 -12.02
CA LYS A 53 -8.76 9.82 -10.97
C LYS A 53 -9.60 9.17 -9.84
N ASN A 54 -10.03 7.93 -9.97
CA ASN A 54 -10.89 7.23 -9.00
C ASN A 54 -10.14 6.48 -7.89
N LEU A 55 -8.83 6.23 -8.04
CA LEU A 55 -8.01 5.53 -7.03
C LEU A 55 -7.13 6.45 -6.17
N VAL A 56 -7.23 7.76 -6.34
CA VAL A 56 -6.44 8.76 -5.59
C VAL A 56 -6.67 8.67 -4.06
N GLN A 57 -7.78 8.10 -3.61
CA GLN A 57 -8.01 7.84 -2.18
C GLN A 57 -7.29 6.59 -1.66
N ALA A 58 -6.91 5.65 -2.54
CA ALA A 58 -6.22 4.41 -2.17
C ALA A 58 -4.68 4.53 -2.15
N GLY A 59 -4.12 5.72 -2.34
CA GLY A 59 -2.68 5.95 -2.44
C GLY A 59 -1.86 5.79 -1.16
N SER A 60 -2.35 5.04 -0.18
CA SER A 60 -1.60 4.71 1.03
C SER A 60 -1.58 3.19 1.25
N MET A 61 -0.55 2.70 1.96
CA MET A 61 -0.49 1.29 2.37
C MET A 61 -1.74 0.86 3.15
N ALA A 62 -2.26 1.72 4.03
CA ALA A 62 -3.49 1.46 4.78
C ALA A 62 -4.71 1.28 3.86
N ALA A 63 -4.82 2.08 2.79
CA ALA A 63 -5.89 1.93 1.82
C ALA A 63 -5.75 0.65 0.99
N LEU A 64 -4.53 0.27 0.62
CA LEU A 64 -4.23 -0.99 -0.04
C LEU A 64 -4.61 -2.18 0.85
N GLY A 65 -4.19 -2.15 2.11
CA GLY A 65 -4.53 -3.16 3.12
C GLY A 65 -6.04 -3.27 3.35
N ALA A 66 -6.75 -2.14 3.44
CA ALA A 66 -8.20 -2.14 3.60
C ALA A 66 -8.92 -2.75 2.39
N LEU A 67 -8.50 -2.44 1.15
CA LEU A 67 -9.05 -3.03 -0.06
C LEU A 67 -8.80 -4.55 -0.11
N ALA A 68 -7.56 -4.97 0.17
CA ALA A 68 -7.19 -6.38 0.21
C ALA A 68 -7.97 -7.14 1.30
N TYR A 69 -8.14 -6.56 2.48
CA TYR A 69 -8.94 -7.13 3.56
C TYR A 69 -10.41 -7.32 3.16
N HIS A 70 -11.04 -6.29 2.60
CA HIS A 70 -12.44 -6.40 2.15
C HIS A 70 -12.63 -7.43 1.05
N ALA A 71 -11.70 -7.52 0.10
CA ALA A 71 -11.72 -8.55 -0.94
C ALA A 71 -11.57 -9.94 -0.34
N TYR A 72 -10.63 -10.10 0.60
CA TYR A 72 -10.38 -11.36 1.29
C TYR A 72 -11.60 -11.82 2.11
N GLN A 73 -12.21 -10.91 2.88
CA GLN A 73 -13.45 -11.20 3.61
C GLN A 73 -14.61 -11.60 2.70
N SER A 74 -14.80 -10.87 1.59
CA SER A 74 -15.84 -11.18 0.63
C SER A 74 -15.65 -12.56 -0.01
N TRP A 75 -14.43 -12.88 -0.38
CA TRP A 75 -14.05 -14.20 -0.88
C TRP A 75 -14.30 -15.30 0.16
N GLN A 76 -13.83 -15.12 1.39
CA GLN A 76 -13.98 -16.10 2.47
C GLN A 76 -15.44 -16.35 2.82
N SER A 77 -16.29 -15.31 2.84
CA SER A 77 -17.72 -15.44 3.14
C SER A 77 -18.48 -16.20 2.04
N ASN A 78 -17.99 -16.16 0.80
CA ASN A 78 -18.58 -16.87 -0.33
C ASN A 78 -18.10 -18.32 -0.43
N GLN A 79 -16.90 -18.60 0.08
CA GLN A 79 -16.40 -19.96 0.23
C GLN A 79 -16.97 -20.53 1.52
N LYS A 80 -17.96 -21.42 1.43
CA LYS A 80 -18.51 -22.17 2.59
C LYS A 80 -17.50 -23.20 3.14
N GLN A 81 -16.21 -22.85 3.19
CA GLN A 81 -15.17 -23.72 3.74
C GLN A 81 -15.17 -23.60 5.27
N GLU A 82 -15.75 -24.57 5.92
CA GLU A 82 -15.52 -24.88 7.32
C GLU A 82 -14.01 -25.15 7.52
N GLY A 83 -13.30 -24.24 8.19
CA GLY A 83 -11.95 -24.50 8.66
C GLY A 83 -10.84 -23.53 8.28
N SER A 84 -11.05 -22.55 7.42
CA SER A 84 -10.07 -21.51 7.18
C SER A 84 -10.21 -20.44 8.27
N ALA A 85 -9.17 -20.25 9.09
CA ALA A 85 -9.15 -19.19 10.09
C ALA A 85 -9.33 -17.82 9.41
N ALA A 86 -10.35 -17.06 9.84
CA ALA A 86 -10.56 -15.72 9.35
C ALA A 86 -9.33 -14.87 9.67
N LEU A 87 -8.77 -14.23 8.65
CA LEU A 87 -7.71 -13.24 8.88
C LEU A 87 -8.32 -12.00 9.52
N ASP A 88 -7.67 -11.51 10.58
CA ASP A 88 -8.00 -10.24 11.21
C ASP A 88 -7.55 -9.07 10.32
N GLN A 89 -8.23 -7.94 10.39
CA GLN A 89 -7.84 -6.70 9.71
C GLN A 89 -6.40 -6.30 10.03
N ASN A 90 -5.93 -6.55 11.25
CA ASN A 90 -4.55 -6.26 11.66
C ASN A 90 -3.49 -7.02 10.83
N ALA A 91 -3.86 -8.14 10.19
CA ALA A 91 -2.95 -8.85 9.30
C ALA A 91 -2.64 -8.04 8.02
N PHE A 92 -3.54 -7.14 7.64
CA PHE A 92 -3.41 -6.23 6.49
C PHE A 92 -2.94 -4.81 6.89
N GLU A 93 -2.67 -4.58 8.17
CA GLU A 93 -2.18 -3.31 8.70
C GLU A 93 -0.95 -3.56 9.60
N PRO A 94 0.15 -4.12 9.06
CA PRO A 94 1.34 -4.40 9.84
C PRO A 94 1.94 -3.11 10.40
N THR A 95 2.58 -3.20 11.56
CA THR A 95 3.23 -2.07 12.24
C THR A 95 4.72 -2.31 12.49
N GLY A 96 5.48 -1.26 12.70
CA GLY A 96 6.91 -1.34 13.01
C GLY A 96 7.72 -2.03 11.89
N VAL A 97 8.64 -2.91 12.24
CA VAL A 97 9.52 -3.62 11.31
C VAL A 97 8.75 -4.48 10.29
N ALA A 98 7.60 -5.03 10.70
CA ALA A 98 6.75 -5.79 9.78
C ALA A 98 6.17 -4.90 8.67
N ALA A 99 5.78 -3.66 9.00
CA ALA A 99 5.32 -2.69 8.01
C ALA A 99 6.43 -2.26 7.05
N GLU A 100 7.66 -2.14 7.54
CA GLU A 100 8.82 -1.84 6.69
C GLU A 100 9.07 -2.95 5.67
N ASN A 101 9.11 -4.19 6.13
CA ASN A 101 9.29 -5.35 5.26
C ASN A 101 8.14 -5.47 4.25
N ALA A 102 6.89 -5.32 4.68
CA ALA A 102 5.73 -5.36 3.80
C ALA A 102 5.81 -4.26 2.72
N SER A 103 6.12 -3.02 3.10
CA SER A 103 6.26 -1.89 2.17
C SER A 103 7.35 -2.12 1.14
N ARG A 104 8.49 -2.70 1.56
CA ARG A 104 9.61 -3.02 0.68
C ARG A 104 9.23 -4.08 -0.35
N VAL A 105 8.57 -5.16 0.08
CA VAL A 105 8.12 -6.25 -0.81
C VAL A 105 7.05 -5.75 -1.78
N ILE A 106 6.11 -4.95 -1.32
CA ILE A 106 5.08 -4.35 -2.17
C ILE A 106 5.71 -3.43 -3.21
N LEU A 107 6.65 -2.56 -2.83
CA LEU A 107 7.35 -1.70 -3.77
C LEU A 107 8.14 -2.52 -4.80
N ARG A 108 8.84 -3.56 -4.36
CA ARG A 108 9.54 -4.51 -5.24
C ARG A 108 8.60 -5.13 -6.26
N THR A 109 7.43 -5.56 -5.80
CA THR A 109 6.39 -6.14 -6.65
C THR A 109 5.86 -5.12 -7.68
N MET A 110 5.67 -3.86 -7.26
CA MET A 110 5.24 -2.78 -8.16
C MET A 110 6.29 -2.47 -9.22
N ILE A 111 7.57 -2.43 -8.86
CA ILE A 111 8.68 -2.22 -9.81
C ILE A 111 8.71 -3.38 -10.81
N ALA A 112 8.59 -4.62 -10.35
CA ALA A 112 8.57 -5.80 -11.23
C ALA A 112 7.37 -5.77 -12.19
N ALA A 113 6.19 -5.37 -11.71
CA ALA A 113 5.00 -5.21 -12.52
C ALA A 113 5.15 -4.11 -13.58
N ALA A 114 5.69 -2.94 -13.19
CA ALA A 114 5.97 -1.84 -14.11
C ALA A 114 7.01 -2.19 -15.18
N SER A 115 7.95 -3.07 -14.83
CA SER A 115 9.01 -3.54 -15.74
C SER A 115 8.58 -4.70 -16.63
N ALA A 116 7.38 -5.27 -16.43
CA ALA A 116 6.94 -6.48 -17.14
C ALA A 116 6.81 -6.26 -18.66
N ASP A 117 6.46 -5.08 -19.11
CA ASP A 117 6.39 -4.72 -20.53
C ASP A 117 7.77 -4.40 -21.14
N GLY A 118 8.78 -4.23 -20.30
CA GLY A 118 10.19 -4.13 -20.67
C GLY A 118 10.86 -2.78 -20.39
N LEU A 119 10.14 -1.76 -19.92
CA LEU A 119 10.76 -0.44 -19.68
C LEU A 119 10.02 0.36 -18.60
N ILE A 120 10.71 0.60 -17.49
CA ILE A 120 10.47 1.81 -16.71
C ILE A 120 11.11 2.95 -17.50
N ASP A 121 10.31 3.86 -18.05
CA ASP A 121 10.81 4.98 -18.83
C ASP A 121 11.61 5.97 -17.94
N GLU A 122 12.37 6.85 -18.59
CA GLU A 122 13.21 7.82 -17.89
C GLU A 122 12.39 8.76 -16.98
N ALA A 123 11.18 9.10 -17.36
CA ALA A 123 10.31 9.94 -16.56
C ALA A 123 9.78 9.20 -15.30
N GLU A 124 9.50 7.91 -15.44
CA GLU A 124 9.15 7.04 -14.31
C GLU A 124 10.32 6.83 -13.36
N ARG A 125 11.53 6.62 -13.92
CA ARG A 125 12.77 6.53 -13.13
C ARG A 125 13.03 7.81 -12.34
N GLN A 126 12.93 8.98 -12.98
CA GLN A 126 13.12 10.27 -12.31
C GLN A 126 12.07 10.51 -11.22
N LEU A 127 10.82 10.11 -11.46
CA LEU A 127 9.77 10.19 -10.44
C LEU A 127 10.10 9.33 -9.23
N ILE A 128 10.51 8.07 -9.44
CA ILE A 128 10.92 7.17 -8.37
C ILE A 128 12.09 7.78 -7.60
N GLN A 129 13.12 8.27 -8.28
CA GLN A 129 14.28 8.90 -7.66
C GLN A 129 13.92 10.15 -6.85
N SER A 130 13.03 11.00 -7.35
CA SER A 130 12.60 12.22 -6.65
C SER A 130 11.84 11.94 -5.35
N GLU A 131 11.12 10.84 -5.27
CA GLU A 131 10.34 10.46 -4.08
C GLU A 131 11.20 9.74 -3.01
N VAL A 132 12.31 9.13 -3.40
CA VAL A 132 13.25 8.45 -2.48
C VAL A 132 13.99 9.45 -1.58
N GLY A 133 14.14 10.70 -2.04
CA GLY A 133 14.92 11.70 -1.34
C GLY A 133 16.42 11.42 -1.41
N GLU A 134 17.17 11.85 -0.39
CA GLU A 134 18.64 11.81 -0.36
C GLU A 134 19.22 10.52 0.27
N ASP A 135 18.38 9.52 0.57
CA ASP A 135 18.86 8.26 1.16
C ASP A 135 19.55 7.39 0.10
N ALA A 136 20.87 7.39 0.13
CA ALA A 136 21.70 6.71 -0.86
C ALA A 136 21.50 5.18 -0.87
N GLU A 137 21.21 4.56 0.27
CA GLU A 137 20.98 3.11 0.36
C GLU A 137 19.66 2.73 -0.34
N THR A 138 18.61 3.47 -0.08
CA THR A 138 17.30 3.26 -0.74
C THR A 138 17.40 3.54 -2.24
N GLN A 139 18.10 4.59 -2.66
CA GLN A 139 18.34 4.89 -4.08
C GLN A 139 19.06 3.74 -4.79
N GLN A 140 20.13 3.25 -4.20
CA GLN A 140 20.91 2.14 -4.77
C GLN A 140 20.09 0.85 -4.86
N TRP A 141 19.28 0.56 -3.85
CA TRP A 141 18.41 -0.61 -3.86
C TRP A 141 17.33 -0.50 -4.97
N ILE A 142 16.69 0.64 -5.12
CA ILE A 142 15.68 0.87 -6.17
C ILE A 142 16.32 0.75 -7.56
N GLU A 143 17.48 1.33 -7.76
CA GLU A 143 18.19 1.25 -9.05
C GLU A 143 18.53 -0.21 -9.40
N ALA A 144 18.91 -1.01 -8.40
CA ALA A 144 19.15 -2.44 -8.58
C ALA A 144 17.84 -3.18 -8.98
N GLU A 145 16.73 -2.89 -8.32
CA GLU A 145 15.42 -3.51 -8.63
C GLU A 145 14.89 -3.08 -10.02
N ILE A 146 15.14 -1.84 -10.45
CA ILE A 146 14.79 -1.36 -11.78
C ILE A 146 15.65 -2.05 -12.86
N THR A 147 16.93 -2.22 -12.57
CA THR A 147 17.89 -2.82 -13.53
C THR A 147 17.67 -4.32 -13.67
N GLN A 148 17.34 -4.98 -12.56
CA GLN A 148 17.09 -6.42 -12.50
C GLN A 148 15.81 -6.69 -11.69
N PRO A 149 14.62 -6.51 -12.31
CA PRO A 149 13.35 -6.70 -11.62
C PRO A 149 13.19 -8.13 -11.11
N ALA A 150 12.61 -8.25 -9.92
CA ALA A 150 12.34 -9.54 -9.32
C ALA A 150 11.32 -10.34 -10.13
N SER A 151 11.53 -11.62 -10.24
CA SER A 151 10.53 -12.53 -10.80
C SER A 151 9.37 -12.76 -9.83
N ALA A 152 8.22 -13.18 -10.35
CA ALA A 152 7.06 -13.58 -9.55
C ALA A 152 7.40 -14.65 -8.49
N ALA A 153 8.28 -15.59 -8.83
CA ALA A 153 8.72 -16.64 -7.90
C ALA A 153 9.62 -16.12 -6.77
N GLU A 154 10.46 -15.12 -7.04
CA GLU A 154 11.29 -14.47 -6.01
C GLU A 154 10.44 -13.66 -5.04
N ILE A 155 9.49 -12.89 -5.56
CA ILE A 155 8.51 -12.14 -4.76
C ILE A 155 7.72 -13.10 -3.86
N ALA A 156 7.18 -14.18 -4.42
CA ALA A 156 6.43 -15.17 -3.65
C ALA A 156 7.27 -15.83 -2.55
N ARG A 157 8.56 -16.09 -2.80
CA ARG A 157 9.48 -16.64 -1.80
C ARG A 157 9.73 -15.66 -0.66
N GLU A 158 9.84 -14.37 -0.95
CA GLU A 158 10.04 -13.32 0.05
C GLU A 158 8.77 -13.11 0.92
N ILE A 159 7.59 -13.16 0.30
CA ILE A 159 6.30 -13.08 1.01
C ILE A 159 6.06 -14.32 1.89
N GLY A 160 6.51 -15.47 1.43
CA GLY A 160 6.33 -16.73 2.15
C GLY A 160 4.87 -17.11 2.34
N ALA A 161 4.52 -17.65 3.51
CA ALA A 161 3.16 -18.10 3.83
C ALA A 161 2.30 -16.99 4.45
N ASN A 162 2.41 -15.75 3.98
CA ASN A 162 1.60 -14.62 4.46
C ASN A 162 0.48 -14.28 3.46
N PRO A 163 -0.75 -14.76 3.66
CA PRO A 163 -1.83 -14.56 2.70
C PRO A 163 -2.31 -13.11 2.61
N ALA A 164 -2.21 -12.32 3.68
CA ALA A 164 -2.55 -10.90 3.66
C ALA A 164 -1.57 -10.13 2.76
N LEU A 165 -0.27 -10.31 2.99
CA LEU A 165 0.76 -9.67 2.18
C LEU A 165 0.73 -10.16 0.72
N ALA A 166 0.39 -11.42 0.47
CA ALA A 166 0.20 -11.96 -0.88
C ALA A 166 -0.93 -11.24 -1.63
N ALA A 167 -2.07 -11.04 -0.96
CA ALA A 167 -3.22 -10.31 -1.54
C ALA A 167 -2.87 -8.83 -1.79
N GLU A 168 -2.19 -8.18 -0.85
CA GLU A 168 -1.74 -6.79 -1.00
C GLU A 168 -0.73 -6.63 -2.14
N ALA A 169 0.25 -7.51 -2.24
CA ALA A 169 1.26 -7.48 -3.29
C ALA A 169 0.65 -7.68 -4.68
N TYR A 170 -0.27 -8.64 -4.81
CA TYR A 170 -1.01 -8.84 -6.07
C TYR A 170 -1.80 -7.59 -6.44
N LEU A 171 -2.56 -7.05 -5.49
CA LEU A 171 -3.38 -5.86 -5.73
C LEU A 171 -2.53 -4.65 -6.13
N ALA A 172 -1.38 -4.44 -5.47
CA ALA A 172 -0.43 -3.39 -5.82
C ALA A 172 0.11 -3.55 -7.25
N ALA A 173 0.49 -4.76 -7.64
CA ALA A 173 0.92 -5.07 -9.01
C ALA A 173 -0.19 -4.78 -10.02
N ARG A 174 -1.43 -5.22 -9.76
CA ARG A 174 -2.57 -5.00 -10.64
C ARG A 174 -2.87 -3.51 -10.84
N MET A 175 -2.74 -2.71 -9.78
CA MET A 175 -2.93 -1.26 -9.84
C MET A 175 -1.87 -0.56 -10.70
N VAL A 176 -0.67 -1.09 -10.76
CA VAL A 176 0.40 -0.60 -11.65
C VAL A 176 0.12 -0.97 -13.10
N CYS A 177 -0.35 -2.19 -13.35
CA CYS A 177 -0.72 -2.72 -14.67
C CYS A 177 -2.13 -2.27 -15.09
N ALA A 178 -2.43 -0.96 -15.06
CA ALA A 178 -3.78 -0.45 -15.29
C ALA A 178 -4.33 -0.77 -16.70
N ASP A 179 -3.47 -0.69 -17.72
CA ASP A 179 -3.83 -0.85 -19.13
C ASP A 179 -3.77 -2.30 -19.65
N LEU A 180 -3.34 -3.25 -18.80
CA LEU A 180 -3.27 -4.70 -19.07
C LEU A 180 -2.67 -5.05 -20.44
N GLN A 181 -1.44 -4.67 -20.66
CA GLN A 181 -0.70 -5.15 -21.81
C GLN A 181 -0.43 -6.66 -21.70
N ARG A 182 -0.22 -7.34 -22.84
CA ARG A 182 -0.02 -8.80 -22.84
C ARG A 182 1.04 -9.29 -21.86
N LYS A 183 2.16 -8.58 -21.75
CA LYS A 183 3.25 -8.96 -20.84
C LYS A 183 2.89 -8.74 -19.37
N GLU A 184 2.14 -7.69 -19.08
CA GLU A 184 1.61 -7.42 -17.73
C GLU A 184 0.60 -8.51 -17.31
N ILE A 185 -0.30 -8.93 -18.21
CA ILE A 185 -1.23 -10.04 -17.96
C ILE A 185 -0.46 -11.32 -17.63
N VAL A 186 0.59 -11.63 -18.38
CA VAL A 186 1.44 -12.81 -18.11
C VAL A 186 2.10 -12.70 -16.75
N PHE A 187 2.67 -11.52 -16.41
CA PHE A 187 3.30 -11.31 -15.11
C PHE A 187 2.29 -11.47 -13.97
N LEU A 188 1.12 -10.84 -14.06
CA LEU A 188 0.06 -10.94 -13.04
C LEU A 188 -0.43 -12.37 -12.85
N SER A 189 -0.61 -13.12 -13.95
CA SER A 189 -0.98 -14.53 -13.88
C SER A 189 0.10 -15.37 -13.17
N GLN A 190 1.38 -15.14 -13.50
CA GLN A 190 2.50 -15.83 -12.85
C GLN A 190 2.61 -15.44 -11.38
N LEU A 191 2.35 -14.17 -11.04
CA LEU A 191 2.38 -13.69 -9.68
C LEU A 191 1.28 -14.33 -8.85
N ALA A 192 0.02 -14.33 -9.32
CA ALA A 192 -1.10 -14.96 -8.65
C ALA A 192 -0.84 -16.46 -8.39
N GLN A 193 -0.31 -17.15 -9.40
CA GLN A 193 0.05 -18.57 -9.30
C GLN A 193 1.19 -18.80 -8.29
N SER A 194 2.25 -17.99 -8.33
CA SER A 194 3.40 -18.11 -7.42
C SER A 194 3.02 -17.81 -5.98
N LEU A 195 2.11 -16.85 -5.78
CA LEU A 195 1.54 -16.49 -4.48
C LEU A 195 0.47 -17.47 -3.99
N ASN A 196 0.13 -18.47 -4.81
CA ASN A 196 -0.91 -19.46 -4.53
C ASN A 196 -2.27 -18.81 -4.18
N LEU A 197 -2.62 -17.73 -4.89
CA LEU A 197 -3.91 -17.05 -4.75
C LEU A 197 -4.99 -17.83 -5.47
N ASP A 198 -6.13 -18.00 -4.81
CA ASP A 198 -7.34 -18.55 -5.42
C ASP A 198 -7.90 -17.62 -6.50
N GLU A 199 -8.37 -18.17 -7.62
CA GLU A 199 -8.88 -17.37 -8.75
C GLU A 199 -10.06 -16.48 -8.34
N ALA A 200 -10.96 -16.99 -7.50
CA ALA A 200 -12.08 -16.20 -6.98
C ALA A 200 -11.62 -15.09 -6.02
N LEU A 201 -10.49 -15.26 -5.32
CA LEU A 201 -9.88 -14.19 -4.54
C LEU A 201 -9.28 -13.12 -5.46
N VAL A 202 -8.58 -13.52 -6.51
CA VAL A 202 -8.05 -12.59 -7.52
C VAL A 202 -9.16 -11.74 -8.12
N GLU A 203 -10.26 -12.34 -8.55
CA GLU A 203 -11.43 -11.61 -9.07
C GLU A 203 -12.01 -10.63 -8.03
N ASN A 204 -12.07 -11.02 -6.76
CA ASN A 204 -12.55 -10.12 -5.70
C ASN A 204 -11.61 -8.96 -5.45
N LEU A 205 -10.29 -9.19 -5.48
CA LEU A 205 -9.26 -8.15 -5.35
C LEU A 205 -9.40 -7.11 -6.48
N GLU A 206 -9.50 -7.58 -7.71
CA GLU A 206 -9.67 -6.70 -8.89
C GLU A 206 -10.97 -5.92 -8.83
N ARG A 207 -12.07 -6.55 -8.49
CA ARG A 207 -13.38 -5.91 -8.36
C ARG A 207 -13.40 -4.82 -7.27
N GLN A 208 -12.76 -5.06 -6.12
CA GLN A 208 -12.66 -4.08 -5.04
C GLN A 208 -11.79 -2.88 -5.45
N ALA A 209 -10.82 -3.08 -6.30
CA ALA A 209 -9.98 -2.02 -6.85
C ALA A 209 -10.63 -1.28 -8.04
N GLY A 210 -11.80 -1.74 -8.51
CA GLY A 210 -12.53 -1.09 -9.60
C GLY A 210 -12.08 -1.52 -11.01
N PHE A 211 -11.51 -2.72 -11.14
CA PHE A 211 -11.13 -3.36 -12.41
C PHE A 211 -12.16 -4.34 -12.90
#